data_60bcd9258c54b9f529ff579afa365e5a
#
_entry.id   60bcd9258c54b9f529ff579afa365e5a
#
_cell.length_a   1.000
_cell.length_b   1.000
_cell.length_c   1.000
_cell.angle_alpha   90.00
_cell.angle_beta   90.00
_cell.angle_gamma   90.00
#
_symmetry.space_group_name_H-M   'P 1'
#
loop_
_entity.id
_entity.type
_entity.pdbx_description
1 polymer ?
#
loop_
_entity_poly.entity_id
_entity_poly.type
_entity_poly.pdbx_seq_one_letter_code
_entity_poly.pdbx_strand_id
1 'polypeptide(L)' 'MMARWSVYLIRSSRTQPLGTVTAANEKEAIREARKQFEIEPDGENRIVVTRISQGDD' A
#
# COMPACT_ATOMS: atom_id res chain seq x y z
N MET A 1 -14.41 -9.30 -4.54
CA MET A 1 -13.74 -8.68 -5.66
C MET A 1 -12.48 -7.97 -5.25
N MET A 2 -11.48 -8.06 -6.09
CA MET A 2 -10.22 -7.41 -5.79
C MET A 2 -10.17 -6.01 -6.34
N ALA A 3 -9.42 -5.17 -5.68
CA ALA A 3 -9.23 -3.81 -6.12
C ALA A 3 -7.75 -3.52 -6.15
N ARG A 4 -7.39 -2.49 -6.87
CA ARG A 4 -6.01 -2.08 -6.96
C ARG A 4 -5.74 -0.96 -5.97
N TRP A 5 -4.58 -1.01 -5.35
CA TRP A 5 -4.24 -0.05 -4.31
C TRP A 5 -2.87 0.52 -4.55
N SER A 6 -2.75 1.82 -4.41
CA SER A 6 -1.45 2.48 -4.45
C SER A 6 -0.82 2.38 -3.07
N VAL A 7 0.44 2.03 -3.04
CA VAL A 7 1.16 1.83 -1.79
C VAL A 7 2.20 2.92 -1.62
N TYR A 8 2.19 3.55 -0.46
CA TYR A 8 3.14 4.60 -0.13
C TYR A 8 3.79 4.29 1.20
N LEU A 9 5.04 4.65 1.30
CA LEU A 9 5.78 4.52 2.54
C LEU A 9 6.07 5.91 3.09
N ILE A 10 5.66 6.13 4.32
CA ILE A 10 5.89 7.42 4.97
C ILE A 10 7.03 7.25 5.97
N ARG A 11 8.10 7.97 5.75
CA ARG A 11 9.25 7.95 6.63
C ARG A 11 9.53 9.36 7.07
N SER A 12 9.51 9.58 8.38
CA SER A 12 9.66 10.90 8.92
C SER A 12 8.59 11.80 8.31
N SER A 13 8.98 12.77 7.51
CA SER A 13 8.00 13.64 6.87
C SER A 13 7.96 13.45 5.37
N ARG A 14 8.45 12.31 4.90
CA ARG A 14 8.50 12.06 3.47
C ARG A 14 7.55 10.95 3.07
N THR A 15 6.92 11.11 1.93
CA THR A 15 6.07 10.09 1.37
C THR A 15 6.73 9.55 0.11
N GLN A 16 6.95 8.25 0.09
CA GLN A 16 7.61 7.62 -1.03
C GLN A 16 6.68 6.60 -1.67
N PRO A 17 6.40 6.73 -2.96
CA PRO A 17 5.56 5.76 -3.64
C PRO A 17 6.33 4.46 -3.84
N LEU A 18 5.71 3.36 -3.49
CA LEU A 18 6.35 2.06 -3.64
C LEU A 18 5.83 1.30 -4.85
N GLY A 19 4.55 1.40 -5.11
CA GLY A 19 3.97 0.68 -6.22
C GLY A 19 2.51 0.42 -5.98
N THR A 20 2.00 -0.66 -6.57
CA THR A 20 0.60 -1.01 -6.41
C THR A 20 0.47 -2.47 -6.01
N VAL A 21 -0.63 -2.77 -5.35
CA VAL A 21 -0.95 -4.15 -5.01
C VAL A 21 -2.42 -4.36 -5.28
N THR A 22 -2.80 -5.62 -5.41
CA THR A 22 -4.19 -5.99 -5.62
C THR A 22 -4.68 -6.69 -4.37
N ALA A 23 -5.79 -6.23 -3.83
CA ALA A 23 -6.33 -6.78 -2.61
C ALA A 23 -7.81 -6.52 -2.51
N ALA A 24 -8.48 -7.28 -1.66
CA ALA A 24 -9.92 -7.16 -1.51
C ALA A 24 -10.29 -5.94 -0.69
N ASN A 25 -9.45 -5.56 0.26
CA ASN A 25 -9.73 -4.40 1.11
C ASN A 25 -8.42 -3.80 1.57
N GLU A 26 -8.54 -2.71 2.31
CA GLU A 26 -7.36 -1.98 2.75
C GLU A 26 -6.44 -2.82 3.62
N LYS A 27 -7.02 -3.58 4.51
CA LYS A 27 -6.23 -4.39 5.41
C LYS A 27 -5.39 -5.41 4.64
N GLU A 28 -6.00 -6.04 3.66
CA GLU A 28 -5.28 -6.99 2.82
C GLU A 28 -4.23 -6.29 2.00
N ALA A 29 -4.52 -5.08 1.55
CA ALA A 29 -3.56 -4.33 0.76
C ALA A 29 -2.31 -4.04 1.55
N ILE A 30 -2.46 -3.68 2.80
CA ILE A 30 -1.31 -3.40 3.66
C ILE A 30 -0.49 -4.67 3.85
N ARG A 31 -1.16 -5.79 4.05
CA ARG A 31 -0.48 -7.06 4.24
C ARG A 31 0.31 -7.45 3.00
N GLU A 32 -0.30 -7.30 1.84
CA GLU A 32 0.36 -7.62 0.60
C GLU A 32 1.54 -6.69 0.36
N ALA A 33 1.39 -5.42 0.71
CA ALA A 33 2.47 -4.47 0.52
C ALA A 33 3.67 -4.85 1.35
N ARG A 34 3.46 -5.27 2.58
CA ARG A 34 4.56 -5.67 3.43
C ARG A 34 5.32 -6.84 2.85
N LYS A 35 4.59 -7.81 2.33
CA LYS A 35 5.21 -8.97 1.73
C LYS A 35 5.96 -8.61 0.47
N GLN A 36 5.30 -7.87 -0.39
CA GLN A 36 5.82 -7.60 -1.71
C GLN A 36 7.03 -6.68 -1.68
N PHE A 37 6.98 -5.69 -0.81
CA PHE A 37 8.06 -4.72 -0.73
C PHE A 37 8.99 -4.97 0.45
N GLU A 38 8.76 -6.05 1.17
CA GLU A 38 9.62 -6.45 2.28
C GLU A 38 9.82 -5.33 3.27
N ILE A 39 8.73 -4.73 3.69
CA ILE A 39 8.79 -3.63 4.63
C ILE A 39 8.75 -4.17 6.04
N GLU A 40 9.72 -3.77 6.84
CA GLU A 40 9.77 -4.21 8.22
C GLU A 40 8.78 -3.44 9.06
N PRO A 41 8.16 -4.09 10.03
CA PRO A 41 7.21 -3.42 10.91
C PRO A 41 7.93 -2.55 11.92
N ASP A 42 8.58 -1.53 11.43
CA ASP A 42 9.32 -0.62 12.26
C ASP A 42 8.42 0.56 12.61
N GLY A 43 8.54 1.05 13.82
CA GLY A 43 7.68 2.12 14.27
C GLY A 43 7.76 3.38 13.44
N GLU A 44 8.88 3.59 12.78
CA GLU A 44 9.04 4.81 12.01
C GLU A 44 8.53 4.68 10.58
N ASN A 45 8.30 3.47 10.15
CA ASN A 45 7.84 3.24 8.80
C ASN A 45 6.34 3.00 8.81
N ARG A 46 5.62 3.83 8.09
CA ARG A 46 4.19 3.70 8.02
C ARG A 46 3.76 3.45 6.59
N ILE A 47 2.97 2.43 6.41
CA ILE A 47 2.46 2.09 5.09
C ILE A 47 1.09 2.69 4.93
N VAL A 48 0.89 3.38 3.82
CA VAL A 48 -0.41 3.96 3.48
C VAL A 48 -0.82 3.39 2.14
N VAL A 49 -2.04 2.92 2.05
CA VAL A 49 -2.58 2.42 0.80
C VAL A 49 -3.79 3.24 0.43
N THR A 50 -3.92 3.51 -0.84
CA THR A 50 -5.03 4.29 -1.36
C THR A 50 -5.66 3.49 -2.49
N ARG A 51 -6.98 3.33 -2.42
CA ARG A 51 -7.67 2.59 -3.45
C ARG A 51 -7.64 3.36 -4.75
N ILE A 52 -7.22 2.69 -5.80
CA ILE A 52 -7.19 3.28 -7.12
C ILE A 52 -8.52 3.02 -7.80
N SER A 53 -9.12 4.07 -8.29
CA SER A 53 -10.38 3.94 -9.00
C SER A 53 -10.13 3.15 -10.29
N GLN A 54 -10.95 2.13 -10.53
CA GLN A 54 -10.78 1.30 -11.69
C GLN A 54 -11.21 1.98 -12.95
N GLY A 55 -11.90 2.92 -12.88
CA GLY A 55 -12.38 3.58 -14.05
C GLY A 55 -13.01 2.61 -14.98
N ASP A 56 -13.26 2.13 -15.08
CA ASP A 56 -13.63 1.65 -15.71
C ASP A 56 -13.92 1.96 -16.45
N ASP A 57 -13.69 2.13 -16.54
CA ASP A 57 -13.65 2.53 -16.87
C ASP A 57 -13.87 2.62 -17.17
#